data_7743e4249db0a49429f7787118a7d11e
#
_entry.id   7743e4249db0a49429f7787118a7d11e
#
_cell.length_a   1.000
_cell.length_b   1.000
_cell.length_c   1.000
_cell.angle_alpha   90.00
_cell.angle_beta   90.00
_cell.angle_gamma   90.00
#
_symmetry.space_group_name_H-M   'P 1'
#
loop_
_entity.id
_entity.type
_entity.pdbx_description
1 polymer ?
#
loop_
_entity_poly.entity_id
_entity_poly.type
_entity_poly.pdbx_seq_one_letter_code
_entity_poly.pdbx_strand_id
1 'polypeptide(L)'
;MKHPAAAMALLFAMSGAHGIVLAQADTPEERARAVERYFQEVSMRDLLNDMVKEVSRQIPPERRKAFEDALLRNVRLEVVEAAAKQSLAKHLTVAEIELFTEFIQRPEGKSAMEKMKYYMADLMPVIQQELIRAIKISAPNQP
;
A
#
# COMPACT_ATOMS: atom_id res chain seq x y z
N MET A 1 -60.74 54.71 -1.28
CA MET A 1 -59.93 55.04 -2.46
C MET A 1 -58.50 54.61 -2.16
N LYS A 2 -57.90 53.77 -3.01
CA LYS A 2 -56.51 53.33 -3.06
C LYS A 2 -56.07 52.36 -1.99
N HIS A 3 -56.10 51.06 -2.34
CA HIS A 3 -55.33 50.02 -1.76
C HIS A 3 -53.92 50.03 -2.35
N PRO A 4 -52.91 49.61 -1.60
CA PRO A 4 -51.80 48.92 -2.22
C PRO A 4 -51.69 47.48 -1.74
N ALA A 5 -51.41 46.63 -2.69
CA ALA A 5 -51.19 45.22 -2.58
C ALA A 5 -49.93 44.91 -1.77
N ALA A 6 -50.05 43.96 -0.83
CA ALA A 6 -48.92 43.38 -0.13
C ALA A 6 -48.35 42.22 -0.99
N ALA A 7 -47.16 42.40 -1.53
CA ALA A 7 -46.38 41.36 -2.18
C ALA A 7 -45.67 40.52 -1.10
N MET A 8 -46.09 39.28 -0.97
CA MET A 8 -45.49 38.29 -0.07
C MET A 8 -44.34 37.61 -0.81
N ALA A 9 -43.12 38.02 -0.49
CA ALA A 9 -41.90 37.38 -1.00
C ALA A 9 -41.58 36.15 -0.15
N LEU A 10 -41.82 34.96 -0.73
CA LEU A 10 -41.35 33.68 -0.20
C LEU A 10 -39.84 33.56 -0.45
N LEU A 11 -39.05 33.79 0.60
CA LEU A 11 -37.63 33.45 0.63
C LEU A 11 -37.50 31.94 0.81
N PHE A 12 -37.22 31.23 -0.27
CA PHE A 12 -36.81 29.83 -0.25
C PHE A 12 -35.34 29.78 0.16
N ALA A 13 -35.08 29.63 1.46
CA ALA A 13 -33.75 29.36 1.97
C ALA A 13 -33.40 27.89 1.66
N MET A 14 -32.80 27.66 0.51
CA MET A 14 -32.08 26.39 0.25
C MET A 14 -30.80 26.36 1.11
N SER A 15 -30.91 25.83 2.32
CA SER A 15 -29.77 25.39 3.09
C SER A 15 -29.20 24.14 2.40
N GLY A 16 -28.34 24.34 1.42
CA GLY A 16 -27.42 23.31 0.94
C GLY A 16 -26.41 23.04 2.05
N ALA A 17 -26.67 21.99 2.85
CA ALA A 17 -25.64 21.40 3.72
C ALA A 17 -24.55 20.80 2.80
N HIS A 18 -23.67 21.66 2.30
CA HIS A 18 -22.40 21.20 1.77
C HIS A 18 -21.60 20.71 2.98
N GLY A 19 -21.62 19.40 3.20
CA GLY A 19 -20.68 18.77 4.14
C GLY A 19 -19.28 19.22 3.70
N ILE A 20 -18.68 20.11 4.48
CA ILE A 20 -17.26 20.41 4.36
C ILE A 20 -16.56 19.10 4.77
N VAL A 21 -16.21 18.29 3.78
CA VAL A 21 -15.21 17.23 3.97
C VAL A 21 -13.95 18.02 4.29
N LEU A 22 -13.63 18.16 5.57
CA LEU A 22 -12.35 18.68 6.01
C LEU A 22 -11.31 17.76 5.41
N ALA A 23 -10.64 18.23 4.36
CA ALA A 23 -9.50 17.52 3.81
C ALA A 23 -8.54 17.29 4.97
N GLN A 24 -8.29 16.02 5.29
CA GLN A 24 -7.40 15.64 6.38
C GLN A 24 -6.03 16.26 6.10
N ALA A 25 -5.51 17.03 7.06
CA ALA A 25 -4.25 17.72 6.87
C ALA A 25 -3.13 16.70 6.67
N ASP A 26 -2.32 16.89 5.63
CA ASP A 26 -1.19 16.01 5.33
C ASP A 26 0.06 16.44 6.13
N THR A 27 -0.02 16.33 7.45
CA THR A 27 1.08 16.61 8.37
C THR A 27 1.86 15.35 8.72
N PRO A 28 3.12 15.46 9.17
CA PRO A 28 3.89 14.30 9.64
C PRO A 28 3.17 13.50 10.73
N GLU A 29 2.46 14.18 11.64
CA GLU A 29 1.73 13.56 12.72
C GLU A 29 0.49 12.80 12.21
N GLU A 30 -0.23 13.35 11.23
CA GLU A 30 -1.37 12.67 10.62
C GLU A 30 -0.91 11.49 9.77
N ARG A 31 0.21 11.61 9.04
CA ARG A 31 0.81 10.47 8.33
C ARG A 31 1.19 9.35 9.29
N ALA A 32 1.82 9.66 10.42
CA ALA A 32 2.16 8.66 11.44
C ALA A 32 0.92 7.94 11.96
N ARG A 33 -0.18 8.66 12.23
CA ARG A 33 -1.45 8.06 12.65
C ARG A 33 -2.09 7.18 11.57
N ALA A 34 -2.06 7.61 10.32
CA ALA A 34 -2.55 6.81 9.19
C ALA A 34 -1.73 5.53 9.01
N VAL A 35 -0.41 5.61 9.14
CA VAL A 35 0.50 4.46 9.12
C VAL A 35 0.18 3.47 10.23
N GLU A 36 -0.07 3.92 11.46
CA GLU A 36 -0.45 3.02 12.55
C GLU A 36 -1.76 2.27 12.24
N ARG A 37 -2.76 2.94 11.65
CA ARG A 37 -4.00 2.27 11.22
C ARG A 37 -3.75 1.23 10.12
N TYR A 38 -2.91 1.56 9.14
CA TYR A 38 -2.51 0.63 8.09
C TYR A 38 -1.86 -0.65 8.66
N PHE A 39 -0.95 -0.51 9.63
CA PHE A 39 -0.27 -1.65 10.25
C PHE A 39 -1.13 -2.46 11.22
N GLN A 40 -2.36 -2.01 11.54
CA GLN A 40 -3.36 -2.87 12.19
C GLN A 40 -3.92 -3.92 11.23
N GLU A 41 -3.94 -3.64 9.93
CA GLU A 41 -4.44 -4.54 8.88
C GLU A 41 -3.32 -5.39 8.25
N VAL A 42 -2.07 -4.94 8.34
CA VAL A 42 -0.91 -5.60 7.73
C VAL A 42 0.03 -6.14 8.79
N SER A 43 0.22 -7.46 8.79
CA SER A 43 1.16 -8.12 9.69
C SER A 43 2.56 -8.17 9.08
N MET A 44 3.50 -7.40 9.63
CA MET A 44 4.91 -7.48 9.24
C MET A 44 5.51 -8.85 9.55
N ARG A 45 5.03 -9.50 10.60
CA ARG A 45 5.44 -10.88 10.95
C ARG A 45 5.06 -11.87 9.86
N ASP A 46 3.83 -11.77 9.31
CA ASP A 46 3.38 -12.70 8.27
C ASP A 46 4.14 -12.47 6.96
N LEU A 47 4.41 -11.21 6.62
CA LEU A 47 5.25 -10.86 5.48
C LEU A 47 6.66 -11.47 5.63
N LEU A 48 7.29 -11.34 6.79
CA LEU A 48 8.61 -11.94 7.05
C LEU A 48 8.56 -13.46 7.00
N ASN A 49 7.53 -14.08 7.55
CA ASN A 49 7.34 -15.54 7.47
C ASN A 49 7.26 -16.01 6.01
N ASP A 50 6.53 -15.31 5.16
CA ASP A 50 6.41 -15.64 3.73
C ASP A 50 7.75 -15.45 3.01
N MET A 51 8.49 -14.38 3.30
CA MET A 51 9.82 -14.15 2.73
C MET A 51 10.81 -15.22 3.14
N VAL A 52 10.82 -15.63 4.42
CA VAL A 52 11.69 -16.70 4.94
C VAL A 52 11.37 -18.03 4.27
N LYS A 53 10.09 -18.37 4.09
CA LYS A 53 9.67 -19.57 3.34
C LYS A 53 10.16 -19.53 1.90
N GLU A 54 10.09 -18.39 1.23
CA GLU A 54 10.56 -18.24 -0.14
C GLU A 54 12.07 -18.47 -0.25
N VAL A 55 12.87 -17.84 0.63
CA VAL A 55 14.33 -18.04 0.69
C VAL A 55 14.68 -19.49 1.02
N SER A 56 13.90 -20.14 1.89
CA SER A 56 14.15 -21.52 2.31
C SER A 56 13.91 -22.56 1.22
N ARG A 57 13.25 -22.22 0.11
CA ARG A 57 13.01 -23.15 -1.01
C ARG A 57 14.28 -23.73 -1.60
N GLN A 58 15.40 -23.00 -1.53
CA GLN A 58 16.72 -23.45 -2.01
C GLN A 58 17.42 -24.37 -1.01
N ILE A 59 16.87 -24.53 0.21
CA ILE A 59 17.44 -25.38 1.26
C ILE A 59 16.86 -26.79 1.15
N PRO A 60 17.67 -27.85 1.35
CA PRO A 60 17.18 -29.23 1.38
C PRO A 60 15.99 -29.38 2.35
N PRO A 61 14.94 -30.15 2.00
CA PRO A 61 13.69 -30.22 2.76
C PRO A 61 13.88 -30.53 4.25
N GLU A 62 14.79 -31.44 4.55
CA GLU A 62 15.11 -31.89 5.91
C GLU A 62 15.72 -30.79 6.80
N ARG A 63 16.29 -29.75 6.20
CA ARG A 63 16.96 -28.64 6.89
C ARG A 63 16.13 -27.34 6.89
N ARG A 64 15.06 -27.27 6.08
CA ARG A 64 14.28 -26.02 5.88
C ARG A 64 13.75 -25.48 7.18
N LYS A 65 13.06 -26.32 7.97
CA LYS A 65 12.45 -25.87 9.22
C LYS A 65 13.47 -25.28 10.20
N ALA A 66 14.59 -25.96 10.38
CA ALA A 66 15.65 -25.46 11.27
C ALA A 66 16.25 -24.13 10.78
N PHE A 67 16.38 -23.96 9.47
CA PHE A 67 16.84 -22.73 8.83
C PHE A 67 15.83 -21.59 9.01
N GLU A 68 14.55 -21.84 8.74
CA GLU A 68 13.46 -20.87 8.92
C GLU A 68 13.37 -20.39 10.37
N ASP A 69 13.36 -21.33 11.31
CA ASP A 69 13.33 -21.03 12.75
C ASP A 69 14.55 -20.20 13.19
N ALA A 70 15.73 -20.50 12.63
CA ALA A 70 16.95 -19.73 12.93
C ALA A 70 16.88 -18.31 12.36
N LEU A 71 16.41 -18.13 11.13
CA LEU A 71 16.23 -16.81 10.54
C LEU A 71 15.23 -15.96 11.34
N LEU A 72 14.05 -16.51 11.63
CA LEU A 72 13.00 -15.77 12.36
C LEU A 72 13.41 -15.40 13.79
N ARG A 73 14.24 -16.21 14.46
CA ARG A 73 14.80 -15.86 15.77
C ARG A 73 15.80 -14.71 15.72
N ASN A 74 16.53 -14.57 14.61
CA ASN A 74 17.60 -13.58 14.48
C ASN A 74 17.15 -12.28 13.81
N VAL A 75 16.00 -12.28 13.11
CA VAL A 75 15.42 -11.05 12.54
C VAL A 75 14.83 -10.19 13.67
N ARG A 76 15.27 -8.94 13.74
CA ARG A 76 14.72 -7.95 14.66
C ARG A 76 13.46 -7.35 14.05
N LEU A 77 12.31 -7.98 14.30
CA LEU A 77 11.02 -7.61 13.73
C LEU A 77 10.67 -6.13 14.00
N GLU A 78 10.96 -5.66 15.21
CA GLU A 78 10.70 -4.27 15.63
C GLU A 78 11.51 -3.25 14.81
N VAL A 79 12.71 -3.60 14.38
CA VAL A 79 13.55 -2.74 13.53
C VAL A 79 12.97 -2.66 12.12
N VAL A 80 12.53 -3.81 11.58
CA VAL A 80 11.93 -3.88 10.23
C VAL A 80 10.60 -3.13 10.21
N GLU A 81 9.77 -3.33 11.23
CA GLU A 81 8.47 -2.65 11.35
C GLU A 81 8.63 -1.14 11.49
N ALA A 82 9.55 -0.68 12.34
CA ALA A 82 9.83 0.75 12.49
C ALA A 82 10.32 1.39 11.19
N ALA A 83 11.22 0.71 10.46
CA ALA A 83 11.71 1.17 9.17
C ALA A 83 10.59 1.22 8.11
N ALA A 84 9.71 0.22 8.08
CA ALA A 84 8.58 0.17 7.17
C ALA A 84 7.57 1.30 7.47
N LYS A 85 7.23 1.54 8.73
CA LYS A 85 6.36 2.65 9.15
C LYS A 85 6.95 4.01 8.76
N GLN A 86 8.23 4.22 9.05
CA GLN A 86 8.92 5.46 8.68
C GLN A 86 8.96 5.68 7.17
N SER A 87 9.24 4.63 6.40
CA SER A 87 9.27 4.69 4.94
C SER A 87 7.90 5.03 4.37
N LEU A 88 6.83 4.40 4.86
CA LEU A 88 5.48 4.67 4.42
C LEU A 88 5.09 6.13 4.67
N ALA A 89 5.31 6.64 5.90
CA ALA A 89 5.04 8.04 6.26
C ALA A 89 5.90 9.05 5.48
N LYS A 90 7.09 8.66 5.05
CA LYS A 90 7.99 9.51 4.25
C LYS A 90 7.52 9.68 2.82
N HIS A 91 7.00 8.61 2.21
CA HIS A 91 6.76 8.57 0.77
C HIS A 91 5.30 8.74 0.37
N LEU A 92 4.35 8.48 1.28
CA LEU A 92 2.93 8.57 1.01
C LEU A 92 2.27 9.67 1.82
N THR A 93 1.26 10.29 1.21
CA THR A 93 0.34 11.21 1.87
C THR A 93 -0.67 10.46 2.73
N VAL A 94 -1.32 11.18 3.65
CA VAL A 94 -2.41 10.62 4.46
C VAL A 94 -3.48 9.97 3.58
N ALA A 95 -3.91 10.66 2.53
CA ALA A 95 -4.96 10.17 1.63
C ALA A 95 -4.56 8.87 0.91
N GLU A 96 -3.30 8.74 0.50
CA GLU A 96 -2.78 7.52 -0.13
C GLU A 96 -2.71 6.36 0.86
N ILE A 97 -2.26 6.60 2.09
CA ILE A 97 -2.20 5.57 3.15
C ILE A 97 -3.62 5.09 3.49
N GLU A 98 -4.58 6.01 3.64
CA GLU A 98 -5.98 5.66 3.93
C GLU A 98 -6.61 4.85 2.78
N LEU A 99 -6.34 5.24 1.52
CA LEU A 99 -6.81 4.49 0.36
C LEU A 99 -6.27 3.05 0.34
N PHE A 100 -4.98 2.86 0.66
CA PHE A 100 -4.40 1.52 0.80
C PHE A 100 -5.04 0.75 1.95
N THR A 101 -5.29 1.39 3.08
CA THR A 101 -5.95 0.78 4.23
C THR A 101 -7.35 0.29 3.86
N GLU A 102 -8.16 1.15 3.25
CA GLU A 102 -9.49 0.78 2.75
C GLU A 102 -9.45 -0.37 1.74
N PHE A 103 -8.45 -0.35 0.85
CA PHE A 103 -8.29 -1.41 -0.15
C PHE A 103 -8.01 -2.76 0.48
N ILE A 104 -7.08 -2.84 1.44
CA ILE A 104 -6.71 -4.11 2.09
C ILE A 104 -7.73 -4.60 3.12
N GLN A 105 -8.61 -3.72 3.61
CA GLN A 105 -9.74 -4.13 4.46
C GLN A 105 -10.80 -4.92 3.67
N ARG A 106 -10.83 -4.76 2.35
CA ARG A 106 -11.75 -5.51 1.48
C ARG A 106 -11.17 -6.90 1.19
N PRO A 107 -11.99 -7.97 1.24
CA PRO A 107 -11.52 -9.34 0.94
C PRO A 107 -10.83 -9.46 -0.41
N GLU A 108 -11.35 -8.77 -1.42
CA GLU A 108 -10.79 -8.76 -2.77
C GLU A 108 -9.44 -8.03 -2.83
N GLY A 109 -9.31 -6.91 -2.09
CA GLY A 109 -8.06 -6.15 -2.00
C GLY A 109 -6.96 -6.96 -1.34
N LYS A 110 -7.26 -7.60 -0.21
CA LYS A 110 -6.34 -8.51 0.49
C LYS A 110 -5.91 -9.66 -0.42
N SER A 111 -6.88 -10.34 -1.07
CA SER A 111 -6.60 -11.42 -2.01
C SER A 111 -5.76 -10.97 -3.20
N ALA A 112 -6.00 -9.76 -3.73
CA ALA A 112 -5.22 -9.19 -4.83
C ALA A 112 -3.77 -8.94 -4.41
N MET A 113 -3.54 -8.33 -3.24
CA MET A 113 -2.20 -8.10 -2.70
C MET A 113 -1.42 -9.41 -2.49
N GLU A 114 -2.06 -10.44 -1.93
CA GLU A 114 -1.45 -11.76 -1.76
C GLU A 114 -1.04 -12.41 -3.10
N LYS A 115 -1.80 -12.17 -4.17
CA LYS A 115 -1.55 -12.73 -5.51
C LYS A 115 -0.55 -11.93 -6.33
N MET A 116 -0.29 -10.67 -5.99
CA MET A 116 0.63 -9.80 -6.73
C MET A 116 2.03 -10.42 -6.86
N LYS A 117 2.48 -11.17 -5.85
CA LYS A 117 3.77 -11.89 -5.90
C LYS A 117 3.83 -12.91 -7.05
N TYR A 118 2.75 -13.61 -7.35
CA TYR A 118 2.69 -14.58 -8.45
C TYR A 118 2.72 -13.88 -9.80
N TYR A 119 1.93 -12.79 -9.95
CA TYR A 119 1.99 -11.95 -11.13
C TYR A 119 3.41 -11.44 -11.42
N MET A 120 4.12 -10.94 -10.40
CA MET A 120 5.49 -10.47 -10.58
C MET A 120 6.46 -11.61 -10.89
N ALA A 121 6.28 -12.80 -10.28
CA ALA A 121 7.10 -13.97 -10.56
C ALA A 121 6.98 -14.43 -12.02
N ASP A 122 5.79 -14.33 -12.62
CA ASP A 122 5.58 -14.68 -14.03
C ASP A 122 6.11 -13.59 -14.98
N LEU A 123 5.96 -12.30 -14.60
CA LEU A 123 6.31 -11.18 -15.46
C LEU A 123 7.83 -10.90 -15.51
N MET A 124 8.52 -10.97 -14.37
CA MET A 124 9.94 -10.57 -14.28
C MET A 124 10.88 -11.36 -15.20
N PRO A 125 10.75 -12.68 -15.39
CA PRO A 125 11.57 -13.42 -16.34
C PRO A 125 11.38 -12.94 -17.79
N VAL A 126 10.15 -12.60 -18.17
CA VAL A 126 9.84 -12.08 -19.52
C VAL A 126 10.50 -10.72 -19.76
N ILE A 127 10.39 -9.81 -18.77
CA ILE A 127 11.07 -8.50 -18.84
C ILE A 127 12.58 -8.67 -18.96
N GLN A 128 13.18 -9.55 -18.15
CA GLN A 128 14.63 -9.82 -18.21
C GLN A 128 15.07 -10.35 -19.56
N GLN A 129 14.33 -11.30 -20.14
CA GLN A 129 14.63 -11.85 -21.47
C GLN A 129 14.55 -10.77 -22.55
N GLU A 130 13.52 -9.92 -22.54
CA GLU A 130 13.37 -8.85 -23.50
C GLU A 130 14.44 -7.76 -23.35
N LEU A 131 14.84 -7.43 -22.13
CA LEU A 131 15.96 -6.51 -21.92
C LEU A 131 17.28 -7.07 -22.45
N ILE A 132 17.58 -8.36 -22.20
CA ILE A 132 18.78 -9.01 -22.73
C ILE A 132 18.75 -9.01 -24.27
N ARG A 133 17.60 -9.31 -24.87
CA ARG A 133 17.42 -9.25 -26.33
C ARG A 133 17.67 -7.84 -26.86
N ALA A 134 17.08 -6.84 -26.24
CA ALA A 134 17.23 -5.44 -26.63
C ALA A 134 18.69 -4.96 -26.53
N ILE A 135 19.39 -5.31 -25.44
CA ILE A 135 20.82 -4.97 -25.26
C ILE A 135 21.66 -5.57 -26.41
N LYS A 136 21.43 -6.84 -26.77
CA LYS A 136 22.18 -7.50 -27.89
C LYS A 136 21.98 -6.80 -29.23
N ILE A 137 20.78 -6.27 -29.48
CA ILE A 137 20.47 -5.55 -30.74
C ILE A 137 21.02 -4.12 -30.69
N SER A 138 21.01 -3.48 -29.52
CA SER A 138 21.41 -2.08 -29.35
C SER A 138 22.91 -1.89 -29.11
N ALA A 139 23.65 -2.98 -28.80
CA ALA A 139 25.10 -2.92 -28.68
C ALA A 139 25.69 -2.62 -30.07
N PRO A 140 26.40 -1.48 -30.27
CA PRO A 140 27.10 -1.25 -31.53
C PRO A 140 28.12 -2.38 -31.70
N ASN A 141 28.18 -2.97 -32.92
CA ASN A 141 29.22 -3.92 -33.27
C ASN A 141 30.59 -3.29 -32.94
N GLN A 142 31.16 -3.68 -31.81
CA GLN A 142 32.57 -3.40 -31.55
C GLN A 142 33.38 -4.33 -32.41
N PRO A 143 34.32 -3.78 -33.22
CA PRO A 143 35.19 -4.57 -34.09
C PRO A 143 36.12 -5.48 -33.32
#